data_6893ce247ce1fa0a9c258d7f8a43a0ec
#
_entry.id   6893ce247ce1fa0a9c258d7f8a43a0ec
#
_cell.length_a   1.000
_cell.length_b   1.000
_cell.length_c   1.000
_cell.angle_alpha   90.00
_cell.angle_beta   90.00
_cell.angle_gamma   90.00
#
_symmetry.space_group_name_H-M   'P 1'
#
loop_
_entity.id
_entity.type
_entity.pdbx_description
1 polymer ?
#
loop_
_entity_poly.entity_id
_entity_poly.type
_entity_poly.pdbx_seq_one_letter_code
_entity_poly.pdbx_strand_id
1 'polypeptide(L)'
;LNGLAKDPDAECAAYNKLIAELGGIDLQLLGMGHNGHIAFNEPGDDFGLETHVVDLTESTIEANKRFFESRDEVPRHALSMGIKNIMNARRILMVVSGEEKADIVCKAFTGPVTKEVPASVLQLHPDVTLVGDKAALHKLVEAGVTVCG
;
A
#
# COMPACT_ATOMS: atom_id res chain seq x y z
N LEU A 1 -3.34 -15.32 -0.48
CA LEU A 1 -3.32 -15.26 -1.96
C LEU A 1 -2.28 -16.22 -2.51
N ASN A 2 -2.68 -17.03 -3.47
CA ASN A 2 -1.79 -17.94 -4.18
C ASN A 2 -1.30 -17.28 -5.48
N GLY A 3 -0.10 -16.71 -5.48
CA GLY A 3 0.49 -16.06 -6.66
C GLY A 3 0.79 -17.02 -7.83
N LEU A 4 0.64 -18.32 -7.64
CA LEU A 4 0.80 -19.36 -8.67
C LEU A 4 -0.55 -19.95 -9.12
N ALA A 5 -1.67 -19.31 -8.80
CA ALA A 5 -2.99 -19.76 -9.22
C ALA A 5 -3.10 -19.77 -10.75
N LYS A 6 -3.73 -20.81 -11.30
CA LYS A 6 -3.96 -20.92 -12.75
C LYS A 6 -4.95 -19.87 -13.27
N ASP A 7 -5.86 -19.44 -12.40
CA ASP A 7 -6.85 -18.39 -12.64
C ASP A 7 -6.67 -17.34 -11.53
N PRO A 8 -5.90 -16.29 -11.79
CA PRO A 8 -5.60 -15.27 -10.79
C PRO A 8 -6.84 -14.42 -10.42
N ASP A 9 -7.78 -14.23 -11.34
CA ASP A 9 -9.01 -13.49 -11.05
C ASP A 9 -9.93 -14.29 -10.12
N ALA A 10 -10.06 -15.59 -10.35
CA ALA A 10 -10.79 -16.48 -9.44
C ALA A 10 -10.16 -16.54 -8.05
N GLU A 11 -8.82 -16.52 -7.96
CA GLU A 11 -8.09 -16.45 -6.69
C GLU A 11 -8.38 -15.13 -5.94
N CYS A 12 -8.35 -13.99 -6.64
CA CYS A 12 -8.70 -12.69 -6.08
C CYS A 12 -10.14 -12.67 -5.55
N ALA A 13 -11.09 -13.18 -6.32
CA ALA A 13 -12.49 -13.28 -5.92
C ALA A 13 -12.69 -14.19 -4.68
N ALA A 14 -11.99 -15.33 -4.65
CA ALA A 14 -12.01 -16.24 -3.50
C ALA A 14 -11.43 -15.59 -2.24
N TYR A 15 -10.37 -14.80 -2.38
CA TYR A 15 -9.77 -14.07 -1.27
C TYR A 15 -10.69 -12.97 -0.73
N ASN A 16 -11.35 -12.20 -1.59
CA ASN A 16 -12.35 -11.22 -1.17
C ASN A 16 -13.52 -11.88 -0.42
N LYS A 17 -13.99 -13.02 -0.92
CA LYS A 17 -15.03 -13.81 -0.24
C LYS A 17 -14.56 -14.31 1.14
N LEU A 18 -13.33 -14.81 1.24
CA LEU A 18 -12.75 -15.26 2.52
C LEU A 18 -12.69 -14.13 3.54
N ILE A 19 -12.24 -12.93 3.15
CA ILE A 19 -12.24 -11.75 4.03
C ILE A 19 -13.65 -11.47 4.56
N ALA A 20 -14.66 -11.51 3.69
CA ALA A 20 -16.04 -11.27 4.08
C ALA A 20 -16.58 -12.36 5.04
N GLU A 21 -16.30 -13.63 4.77
CA GLU A 21 -16.72 -14.78 5.61
C GLU A 21 -16.09 -14.75 7.00
N LEU A 22 -14.85 -14.26 7.11
CA LEU A 22 -14.15 -14.07 8.37
C LEU A 22 -14.60 -12.80 9.16
N GLY A 23 -15.51 -12.00 8.59
CA GLY A 23 -16.02 -10.79 9.21
C GLY A 23 -15.11 -9.57 9.02
N GLY A 24 -14.22 -9.59 8.03
CA GLY A 24 -13.31 -8.49 7.69
C GLY A 24 -11.91 -8.63 8.28
N ILE A 25 -11.14 -7.55 8.22
CA ILE A 25 -9.75 -7.47 8.70
C ILE A 25 -9.72 -6.65 9.98
N ASP A 26 -9.17 -7.20 11.07
CA ASP A 26 -9.06 -6.50 12.35
C ASP A 26 -7.92 -5.47 12.34
N LEU A 27 -6.78 -5.85 11.75
CA LEU A 27 -5.59 -5.00 11.64
C LEU A 27 -4.92 -5.22 10.30
N GLN A 28 -4.79 -4.16 9.51
CA GLN A 28 -4.05 -4.14 8.26
C GLN A 28 -2.67 -3.52 8.48
N LEU A 29 -1.62 -4.28 8.26
CA LEU A 29 -0.25 -3.78 8.22
C LEU A 29 0.06 -3.30 6.79
N LEU A 30 0.64 -2.10 6.68
CA LEU A 30 1.05 -1.48 5.42
C LEU A 30 2.46 -0.91 5.48
N GLY A 31 3.15 -0.93 4.36
CA GLY A 31 4.25 -0.02 4.04
C GLY A 31 3.82 0.99 2.99
N MET A 32 4.70 1.93 2.64
CA MET A 32 4.47 2.93 1.60
C MET A 32 5.61 2.91 0.58
N GLY A 33 5.27 2.88 -0.70
CA GLY A 33 6.23 3.05 -1.78
C GLY A 33 6.74 4.49 -1.90
N HIS A 34 7.83 4.69 -2.64
CA HIS A 34 8.42 6.03 -2.86
C HIS A 34 7.48 6.99 -3.60
N ASN A 35 6.55 6.47 -4.39
CA ASN A 35 5.52 7.24 -5.10
C ASN A 35 4.18 7.32 -4.35
N GLY A 36 4.12 6.82 -3.11
CA GLY A 36 2.92 6.81 -2.28
C GLY A 36 1.98 5.64 -2.49
N HIS A 37 2.38 4.60 -3.25
CA HIS A 37 1.58 3.39 -3.36
C HIS A 37 1.46 2.65 -2.02
N ILE A 38 0.35 1.99 -1.81
CA ILE A 38 0.10 1.05 -0.71
C ILE A 38 -0.32 -0.30 -1.29
N ALA A 39 0.26 -1.40 -0.79
CA ALA A 39 0.29 -2.68 -1.50
C ALA A 39 0.83 -2.45 -2.93
N PHE A 40 0.20 -2.96 -3.99
CA PHE A 40 0.54 -2.61 -5.38
C PHE A 40 -0.51 -1.70 -6.02
N ASN A 41 -1.21 -0.86 -5.23
CA ASN A 41 -2.08 0.18 -5.78
C ASN A 41 -1.24 1.41 -6.12
N GLU A 42 -0.91 1.55 -7.40
CA GLU A 42 -0.04 2.58 -7.94
C GLU A 42 -0.78 3.93 -8.14
N PRO A 43 -0.05 5.05 -8.30
CA PRO A 43 -0.65 6.32 -8.66
C PRO A 43 -1.56 6.22 -9.90
N GLY A 44 -2.80 6.71 -9.77
CA GLY A 44 -3.84 6.66 -10.79
C GLY A 44 -4.82 5.51 -10.64
N ASP A 45 -4.54 4.50 -9.83
CA ASP A 45 -5.44 3.37 -9.59
C ASP A 45 -6.75 3.79 -8.92
N ASP A 46 -7.81 3.00 -9.15
CA ASP A 46 -9.11 3.28 -8.58
C ASP A 46 -9.19 2.86 -7.11
N PHE A 47 -9.63 3.76 -6.24
CA PHE A 47 -9.83 3.49 -4.81
C PHE A 47 -10.97 2.48 -4.54
N GLY A 48 -11.83 2.23 -5.51
CA GLY A 48 -12.92 1.25 -5.41
C GLY A 48 -12.50 -0.21 -5.59
N LEU A 49 -11.25 -0.48 -5.96
CA LEU A 49 -10.80 -1.84 -6.24
C LEU A 49 -10.68 -2.68 -4.97
N GLU A 50 -11.20 -3.91 -5.06
CA GLU A 50 -10.93 -5.01 -4.12
C GLU A 50 -9.62 -5.72 -4.51
N THR A 51 -9.37 -6.91 -3.97
CA THR A 51 -8.20 -7.72 -4.39
C THR A 51 -8.29 -8.00 -5.89
N HIS A 52 -7.22 -7.71 -6.61
CA HIS A 52 -7.18 -7.78 -8.07
C HIS A 52 -5.76 -8.13 -8.57
N VAL A 53 -5.68 -8.45 -9.84
CA VAL A 53 -4.41 -8.63 -10.56
C VAL A 53 -3.88 -7.26 -10.95
N VAL A 54 -2.60 -7.01 -10.72
CA VAL A 54 -1.91 -5.78 -11.10
C VAL A 54 -0.76 -6.07 -12.05
N ASP A 55 -0.57 -5.18 -13.02
CA ASP A 55 0.63 -5.13 -13.83
C ASP A 55 1.70 -4.33 -13.07
N LEU A 56 2.84 -4.97 -12.80
CA LEU A 56 3.93 -4.30 -12.10
C LEU A 56 4.59 -3.26 -12.99
N THR A 57 4.81 -2.08 -12.43
CA THR A 57 5.53 -1.01 -13.15
C THR A 57 6.99 -1.40 -13.36
N GLU A 58 7.64 -0.82 -14.39
CA GLU A 58 9.06 -1.05 -14.67
C GLU A 58 9.95 -0.71 -13.45
N SER A 59 9.59 0.33 -12.70
CA SER A 59 10.29 0.70 -11.47
C SER A 59 10.16 -0.36 -10.38
N THR A 60 9.00 -0.99 -10.25
CA THR A 60 8.75 -2.07 -9.29
C THR A 60 9.51 -3.34 -9.70
N ILE A 61 9.52 -3.68 -11.00
CA ILE A 61 10.31 -4.80 -11.54
C ILE A 61 11.79 -4.58 -11.25
N GLU A 62 12.32 -3.39 -11.56
CA GLU A 62 13.72 -3.05 -11.32
C GLU A 62 14.10 -3.10 -9.84
N ALA A 63 13.25 -2.60 -8.96
CA ALA A 63 13.48 -2.63 -7.51
C ALA A 63 13.52 -4.06 -6.94
N ASN A 64 12.77 -4.99 -7.55
CA ASN A 64 12.66 -6.37 -7.10
C ASN A 64 13.68 -7.31 -7.75
N LYS A 65 14.38 -6.91 -8.82
CA LYS A 65 15.35 -7.78 -9.52
C LYS A 65 16.43 -8.37 -8.60
N ARG A 66 16.74 -7.68 -7.50
CA ARG A 66 17.72 -8.13 -6.48
C ARG A 66 17.36 -9.46 -5.81
N PHE A 67 16.13 -9.93 -5.94
CA PHE A 67 15.64 -11.18 -5.39
C PHE A 67 15.60 -12.33 -6.39
N PHE A 68 16.00 -12.08 -7.66
CA PHE A 68 15.96 -13.02 -8.78
C PHE A 68 17.33 -13.12 -9.43
N GLU A 69 17.59 -14.20 -10.18
CA GLU A 69 18.86 -14.40 -10.88
C GLU A 69 19.01 -13.44 -12.05
N SER A 70 17.90 -13.09 -12.71
CA SER A 70 17.84 -12.11 -13.78
C SER A 70 16.60 -11.24 -13.73
N ARG A 71 16.63 -10.08 -14.42
CA ARG A 71 15.46 -9.21 -14.54
C ARG A 71 14.27 -9.90 -15.23
N ASP A 72 14.56 -10.80 -16.17
CA ASP A 72 13.52 -11.46 -16.95
C ASP A 72 12.75 -12.51 -16.13
N GLU A 73 13.29 -12.94 -15.00
CA GLU A 73 12.63 -13.84 -14.05
C GLU A 73 11.71 -13.10 -13.07
N VAL A 74 11.80 -11.78 -12.99
CA VAL A 74 10.90 -10.99 -12.15
C VAL A 74 9.49 -11.08 -12.70
N PRO A 75 8.48 -11.51 -11.90
CA PRO A 75 7.10 -11.52 -12.33
C PRO A 75 6.66 -10.14 -12.83
N ARG A 76 5.83 -10.13 -13.88
CA ARG A 76 5.27 -8.87 -14.42
C ARG A 76 3.89 -8.55 -13.86
N HIS A 77 3.27 -9.50 -13.18
CA HIS A 77 1.97 -9.37 -12.55
C HIS A 77 2.06 -9.80 -11.10
N ALA A 78 1.21 -9.21 -10.27
CA ALA A 78 1.04 -9.61 -8.88
C ALA A 78 -0.45 -9.61 -8.51
N LEU A 79 -0.79 -10.34 -7.44
CA LEU A 79 -2.11 -10.24 -6.82
C LEU A 79 -2.01 -9.23 -5.67
N SER A 80 -2.81 -8.20 -5.71
CA SER A 80 -2.78 -7.13 -4.71
C SER A 80 -4.12 -6.96 -4.02
N MET A 81 -4.07 -6.74 -2.72
CA MET A 81 -5.22 -6.22 -1.99
C MET A 81 -5.51 -4.80 -2.47
N GLY A 82 -6.72 -4.55 -2.92
CA GLY A 82 -7.13 -3.23 -3.37
C GLY A 82 -7.42 -2.26 -2.22
N ILE A 83 -7.46 -0.98 -2.55
CA ILE A 83 -7.67 0.10 -1.56
C ILE A 83 -9.00 -0.07 -0.81
N LYS A 84 -10.07 -0.52 -1.48
CA LYS A 84 -11.35 -0.80 -0.83
C LYS A 84 -11.22 -1.80 0.32
N ASN A 85 -10.47 -2.89 0.14
CA ASN A 85 -10.25 -3.88 1.20
C ASN A 85 -9.42 -3.28 2.35
N ILE A 86 -8.39 -2.52 2.02
CA ILE A 86 -7.54 -1.82 3.00
C ILE A 86 -8.39 -0.88 3.86
N MET A 87 -9.19 -0.03 3.22
CA MET A 87 -10.02 0.96 3.89
C MET A 87 -11.19 0.36 4.69
N ASN A 88 -11.56 -0.89 4.42
CA ASN A 88 -12.57 -1.64 5.19
C ASN A 88 -11.97 -2.38 6.40
N ALA A 89 -10.67 -2.36 6.61
CA ALA A 89 -10.05 -2.89 7.83
C ALA A 89 -10.51 -2.08 9.05
N ARG A 90 -10.58 -2.70 10.22
CA ARG A 90 -10.97 -1.99 11.47
C ARG A 90 -9.89 -1.02 11.91
N ARG A 91 -8.62 -1.40 11.75
CA ARG A 91 -7.46 -0.57 12.07
C ARG A 91 -6.37 -0.77 11.03
N ILE A 92 -5.60 0.29 10.80
CA ILE A 92 -4.47 0.27 9.90
C ILE A 92 -3.20 0.65 10.68
N LEU A 93 -2.14 -0.15 10.52
CA LEU A 93 -0.81 0.16 10.98
C LEU A 93 0.09 0.39 9.76
N MET A 94 0.46 1.64 9.53
CA MET A 94 1.42 2.03 8.49
C MET A 94 2.82 2.13 9.09
N VAL A 95 3.79 1.43 8.50
CA VAL A 95 5.20 1.48 8.92
C VAL A 95 6.06 2.05 7.81
N VAL A 96 6.85 3.07 8.13
CA VAL A 96 7.76 3.74 7.17
C VAL A 96 9.12 3.97 7.82
N SER A 97 10.19 3.91 7.03
CA SER A 97 11.54 4.22 7.51
C SER A 97 12.42 4.79 6.40
N GLY A 98 13.35 5.62 6.79
CA GLY A 98 14.34 6.22 5.90
C GLY A 98 13.97 7.61 5.40
N GLU A 99 15.01 8.43 5.21
CA GLU A 99 14.91 9.82 4.74
C GLU A 99 14.20 9.94 3.39
N GLU A 100 14.40 8.97 2.52
CA GLU A 100 13.79 8.93 1.18
C GLU A 100 12.26 8.82 1.19
N LYS A 101 11.67 8.51 2.36
CA LYS A 101 10.22 8.47 2.56
C LYS A 101 9.62 9.79 3.05
N ALA A 102 10.44 10.71 3.56
CA ALA A 102 9.95 11.90 4.26
C ALA A 102 9.01 12.77 3.40
N ASP A 103 9.35 12.98 2.11
CA ASP A 103 8.52 13.79 1.20
C ASP A 103 7.17 13.13 0.93
N ILE A 104 7.18 11.85 0.62
CA ILE A 104 5.93 11.15 0.26
C ILE A 104 5.04 10.92 1.47
N VAL A 105 5.63 10.68 2.64
CA VAL A 105 4.88 10.59 3.91
C VAL A 105 4.21 11.93 4.22
N CYS A 106 4.94 13.04 4.13
CA CYS A 106 4.37 14.37 4.32
C CYS A 106 3.22 14.63 3.32
N LYS A 107 3.43 14.36 2.03
CA LYS A 107 2.40 14.48 1.00
C LYS A 107 1.16 13.63 1.30
N ALA A 108 1.35 12.39 1.73
CA ALA A 108 0.27 11.45 1.97
C ALA A 108 -0.63 11.87 3.14
N PHE A 109 -0.07 12.48 4.19
CA PHE A 109 -0.82 12.79 5.41
C PHE A 109 -1.14 14.28 5.62
N THR A 110 -0.59 15.18 4.81
CA THR A 110 -0.89 16.64 4.89
C THR A 110 -1.38 17.22 3.56
N GLY A 111 -1.21 16.51 2.46
CA GLY A 111 -1.68 16.91 1.14
C GLY A 111 -3.15 16.54 0.89
N PRO A 112 -3.68 16.86 -0.31
CA PRO A 112 -5.02 16.44 -0.69
C PRO A 112 -5.13 14.93 -0.85
N VAL A 113 -6.31 14.39 -0.58
CA VAL A 113 -6.63 12.99 -0.93
C VAL A 113 -6.75 12.90 -2.45
N THR A 114 -5.88 12.11 -3.07
CA THR A 114 -5.80 12.01 -4.53
C THR A 114 -5.26 10.65 -4.97
N LYS A 115 -5.68 10.18 -6.13
CA LYS A 115 -5.16 8.96 -6.76
C LYS A 115 -3.66 9.06 -7.13
N GLU A 116 -3.13 10.26 -7.30
CA GLU A 116 -1.70 10.49 -7.56
C GLU A 116 -0.80 10.15 -6.35
N VAL A 117 -1.40 10.05 -5.16
CA VAL A 117 -0.75 9.61 -3.93
C VAL A 117 -1.71 8.62 -3.24
N PRO A 118 -1.71 7.33 -3.62
CA PRO A 118 -2.69 6.37 -3.11
C PRO A 118 -2.80 6.32 -1.59
N ALA A 119 -1.67 6.39 -0.88
CA ALA A 119 -1.65 6.43 0.58
C ALA A 119 -2.42 7.61 1.19
N SER A 120 -2.69 8.68 0.42
CA SER A 120 -3.44 9.85 0.91
C SER A 120 -4.87 9.49 1.33
N VAL A 121 -5.44 8.41 0.79
CA VAL A 121 -6.78 7.93 1.17
C VAL A 121 -6.86 7.54 2.65
N LEU A 122 -5.73 7.17 3.26
CA LEU A 122 -5.66 6.80 4.67
C LEU A 122 -6.08 7.94 5.60
N GLN A 123 -6.02 9.21 5.16
CA GLN A 123 -6.56 10.37 5.89
C GLN A 123 -8.08 10.24 6.16
N LEU A 124 -8.80 9.45 5.37
CA LEU A 124 -10.25 9.23 5.50
C LEU A 124 -10.60 8.03 6.40
N HIS A 125 -9.60 7.23 6.80
CA HIS A 125 -9.84 6.07 7.64
C HIS A 125 -9.91 6.47 9.12
N PRO A 126 -10.87 5.94 9.91
CA PRO A 126 -11.10 6.37 11.28
C PRO A 126 -10.00 5.95 12.28
N ASP A 127 -9.21 4.93 11.99
CA ASP A 127 -8.21 4.38 12.91
C ASP A 127 -6.93 3.98 12.16
N VAL A 128 -6.04 4.95 11.92
CA VAL A 128 -4.71 4.76 11.31
C VAL A 128 -3.64 5.14 12.32
N THR A 129 -2.72 4.21 12.54
CA THR A 129 -1.49 4.47 13.27
C THR A 129 -0.33 4.49 12.29
N LEU A 130 0.36 5.63 12.18
CA LEU A 130 1.60 5.77 11.42
C LEU A 130 2.79 5.62 12.39
N VAL A 131 3.66 4.67 12.11
CA VAL A 131 4.92 4.45 12.82
C VAL A 131 6.08 4.67 11.86
N GLY A 132 7.02 5.50 12.25
CA GLY A 132 8.21 5.75 11.44
C GLY A 132 9.41 6.17 12.28
N ASP A 133 10.59 6.03 11.71
CA ASP A 133 11.78 6.62 12.30
C ASP A 133 11.80 8.16 12.11
N LYS A 134 12.69 8.83 12.82
CA LYS A 134 12.82 10.29 12.76
C LYS A 134 13.12 10.79 11.35
N ALA A 135 13.87 10.02 10.57
CA ALA A 135 14.25 10.36 9.21
C ALA A 135 13.02 10.36 8.27
N ALA A 136 12.12 9.37 8.40
CA ALA A 136 10.90 9.31 7.61
C ALA A 136 9.84 10.35 8.02
N LEU A 137 9.83 10.77 9.30
CA LEU A 137 8.76 11.60 9.85
C LEU A 137 9.10 13.10 9.98
N HIS A 138 10.36 13.51 9.76
CA HIS A 138 10.79 14.89 10.07
C HIS A 138 9.96 15.95 9.30
N LYS A 139 9.63 15.72 8.02
CA LYS A 139 8.82 16.66 7.23
C LYS A 139 7.37 16.76 7.69
N LEU A 140 6.81 15.68 8.25
CA LEU A 140 5.52 15.75 8.93
C LEU A 140 5.56 16.67 10.16
N VAL A 141 6.62 16.53 10.96
CA VAL A 141 6.83 17.39 12.14
C VAL A 141 7.02 18.84 11.73
N GLU A 142 7.83 19.12 10.71
CA GLU A 142 8.00 20.46 10.13
C GLU A 142 6.69 21.06 9.60
N ALA A 143 5.81 20.22 9.06
CA ALA A 143 4.46 20.61 8.63
C ALA A 143 3.47 20.82 9.79
N GLY A 144 3.90 20.67 11.05
CA GLY A 144 3.11 20.91 12.25
C GLY A 144 2.32 19.71 12.78
N VAL A 145 2.56 18.52 12.26
CA VAL A 145 1.93 17.30 12.78
C VAL A 145 2.64 16.87 14.06
N THR A 146 1.88 16.70 15.14
CA THR A 146 2.42 16.21 16.42
C THR A 146 2.63 14.69 16.34
N VAL A 147 3.83 14.24 16.64
CA VAL A 147 4.16 12.82 16.74
C VAL A 147 4.46 12.47 18.21
N CYS A 148 3.97 11.31 18.66
CA CYS A 148 4.31 10.75 19.96
C CYS A 148 5.65 10.03 19.85
N GLY A 149 6.61 10.32 20.74
CA GLY A 149 7.91 9.64 20.81
C GLY A 149 7.89 8.49 21.82
#